data_39c7ab5842f3f242281f31329d279354
#
_entry.id   39c7ab5842f3f242281f31329d279354
#
_cell.length_a   1.000
_cell.length_b   1.000
_cell.length_c   1.000
_cell.angle_alpha   90.00
_cell.angle_beta   90.00
_cell.angle_gamma   90.00
#
_symmetry.space_group_name_H-M   'P 1'
#
loop_
_entity.id
_entity.type
_entity.pdbx_description
1 polymer ?
#
loop_
_entity_poly.entity_id
_entity_poly.type
_entity_poly.pdbx_seq_one_letter_code
_entity_poly.pdbx_strand_id
1 'polypeptide(L)'
;MSTTVADPVNARVARELWSSFVSLLRSYTAAHGLNGTRQAVLEVSDDSLLVRAGERLLTVRFDGERGNFTRETGPATEFTLDEHGRVVLNNGSEGPSDPEEMDMVAERLAREIMR
;
A
#
# COMPACT_ATOMS: atom_id res chain seq x y z
N MET A 1 16.09 27.76 -4.42
CA MET A 1 15.68 27.23 -4.40
C MET A 1 15.15 26.65 -4.55
N SER A 2 14.77 26.34 -4.49
CA SER A 2 14.29 25.73 -4.50
C SER A 2 13.76 24.92 -4.70
N THR A 3 13.83 24.58 -4.66
CA THR A 3 13.70 23.56 -4.82
C THR A 3 12.74 23.01 -4.44
N THR A 4 12.57 23.30 -3.76
CA THR A 4 11.72 22.94 -3.13
C THR A 4 10.67 22.81 -3.76
N VAL A 5 10.67 23.35 -4.38
CA VAL A 5 9.81 23.36 -5.01
C VAL A 5 9.21 22.36 -5.27
N ALA A 6 9.63 21.78 -4.86
CA ALA A 6 9.06 20.84 -4.91
C ALA A 6 8.34 20.60 -5.81
N ASP A 7 8.25 20.34 -6.10
CA ASP A 7 7.68 19.73 -6.93
C ASP A 7 6.30 19.57 -6.61
N PRO A 8 5.39 20.51 -6.78
CA PRO A 8 3.97 20.28 -6.66
C PRO A 8 3.48 19.20 -7.59
N VAL A 9 4.15 19.02 -8.72
CA VAL A 9 3.78 17.96 -9.66
C VAL A 9 4.08 16.58 -9.07
N ASN A 10 5.25 16.42 -8.48
CA ASN A 10 5.60 15.15 -7.87
C ASN A 10 4.73 14.85 -6.64
N ALA A 11 4.41 15.85 -5.87
CA ALA A 11 3.52 15.67 -4.72
C ALA A 11 2.13 15.26 -5.17
N ARG A 12 1.65 15.83 -6.26
CA ARG A 12 0.35 15.49 -6.81
C ARG A 12 0.35 14.05 -7.32
N VAL A 13 1.39 13.69 -8.06
CA VAL A 13 1.51 12.33 -8.59
C VAL A 13 1.56 11.31 -7.44
N ALA A 14 2.35 11.60 -6.42
CA ALA A 14 2.43 10.70 -5.27
C ALA A 14 1.07 10.53 -4.60
N ARG A 15 0.32 11.61 -4.47
CA ARG A 15 -1.01 11.55 -3.87
C ARG A 15 -1.98 10.76 -4.73
N GLU A 16 -1.91 10.92 -6.04
CA GLU A 16 -2.75 10.17 -6.96
C GLU A 16 -2.40 8.68 -6.92
N LEU A 17 -1.12 8.36 -6.85
CA LEU A 17 -0.69 6.97 -6.75
C LEU A 17 -1.16 6.35 -5.44
N TRP A 18 -1.09 7.10 -4.36
CA TRP A 18 -1.59 6.63 -3.07
C TRP A 18 -3.09 6.35 -3.15
N SER A 19 -3.86 7.27 -3.73
CA SER A 19 -5.29 7.09 -3.90
C SER A 19 -5.60 5.86 -4.75
N SER A 20 -4.82 5.64 -5.80
CA SER A 20 -4.99 4.46 -6.65
C SER A 20 -4.73 3.18 -5.86
N PHE A 21 -3.68 3.16 -5.06
CA PHE A 21 -3.36 1.98 -4.26
C PHE A 21 -4.48 1.68 -3.26
N VAL A 22 -4.98 2.72 -2.59
CA VAL A 22 -6.07 2.56 -1.63
C VAL A 22 -7.31 2.00 -2.33
N SER A 23 -7.64 2.53 -3.50
CA SER A 23 -8.79 2.05 -4.27
C SER A 23 -8.63 0.59 -4.68
N LEU A 24 -7.44 0.23 -5.14
CA LEU A 24 -7.17 -1.15 -5.53
C LEU A 24 -7.30 -2.10 -4.35
N LEU A 25 -6.71 -1.73 -3.24
CA LEU A 25 -6.77 -2.59 -2.06
C LEU A 25 -8.20 -2.74 -1.56
N ARG A 26 -8.96 -1.65 -1.57
CA ARG A 26 -10.37 -1.69 -1.18
C ARG A 26 -11.16 -2.62 -2.10
N SER A 27 -10.94 -2.51 -3.40
CA SER A 27 -11.65 -3.32 -4.37
C SER A 27 -11.33 -4.80 -4.20
N TYR A 28 -10.05 -5.12 -4.04
CA TYR A 28 -9.65 -6.52 -3.91
C TYR A 28 -10.12 -7.12 -2.59
N THR A 29 -10.08 -6.36 -1.50
CA THR A 29 -10.58 -6.89 -0.23
C THR A 29 -12.08 -7.14 -0.29
N ALA A 30 -12.82 -6.25 -0.97
CA ALA A 30 -14.24 -6.45 -1.16
C ALA A 30 -14.52 -7.69 -2.00
N ALA A 31 -13.75 -7.87 -3.07
CA ALA A 31 -13.92 -9.02 -3.95
C ALA A 31 -13.67 -10.34 -3.21
N HIS A 32 -12.60 -10.39 -2.42
CA HIS A 32 -12.30 -11.58 -1.66
C HIS A 32 -13.34 -11.83 -0.56
N GLY A 33 -13.97 -10.79 -0.07
CA GLY A 33 -14.98 -10.91 0.97
C GLY A 33 -16.32 -11.44 0.46
N LEU A 34 -16.57 -11.35 -0.84
CA LEU A 34 -17.84 -11.79 -1.41
C LEU A 34 -18.08 -13.29 -1.26
N ASN A 35 -17.01 -14.07 -1.31
CA ASN A 35 -17.12 -15.52 -1.26
C ASN A 35 -16.76 -16.10 0.09
N GLY A 36 -16.56 -15.26 1.10
CA GLY A 36 -16.15 -15.70 2.41
C GLY A 36 -17.09 -15.20 3.48
N THR A 37 -16.87 -15.68 4.69
CA THR A 37 -17.61 -15.22 5.85
C THR A 37 -16.94 -14.02 6.50
N ARG A 38 -15.74 -13.68 6.05
CA ARG A 38 -14.93 -12.62 6.63
C ARG A 38 -15.10 -11.35 5.83
N GLN A 39 -15.30 -10.26 6.52
CA GLN A 39 -15.41 -8.96 5.89
C GLN A 39 -14.28 -8.08 6.39
N ALA A 40 -13.77 -7.24 5.51
CA ALA A 40 -12.71 -6.32 5.84
C ALA A 40 -13.30 -4.96 6.20
N VAL A 41 -12.74 -4.35 7.23
CA VAL A 41 -13.04 -2.98 7.60
C VAL A 41 -11.82 -2.15 7.24
N LEU A 42 -12.04 -1.09 6.48
CA LEU A 42 -10.96 -0.21 6.05
C LEU A 42 -11.14 1.16 6.66
N GLU A 43 -10.06 1.69 7.22
CA GLU A 43 -10.02 3.05 7.72
C GLU A 43 -8.93 3.76 6.96
N VAL A 44 -9.29 4.81 6.24
CA VAL A 44 -8.40 5.53 5.34
C VAL A 44 -8.16 6.93 5.87
N SER A 45 -6.89 7.31 5.93
CA SER A 45 -6.47 8.67 6.24
C SER A 45 -5.67 9.22 5.06
N ASP A 46 -5.21 10.46 5.19
CA ASP A 46 -4.45 11.09 4.10
C ASP A 46 -3.17 10.34 3.77
N ASP A 47 -2.55 9.72 4.77
CA ASP A 47 -1.24 9.10 4.61
C ASP A 47 -1.21 7.66 5.11
N SER A 48 -2.35 7.09 5.47
CA SER A 48 -2.37 5.74 6.01
C SER A 48 -3.66 5.03 5.68
N LEU A 49 -3.58 3.72 5.74
CA LEU A 49 -4.72 2.84 5.50
C LEU A 49 -4.61 1.68 6.48
N LEU A 50 -5.70 1.43 7.18
CA LEU A 50 -5.79 0.30 8.10
C LEU A 50 -6.82 -0.66 7.54
N VAL A 51 -6.44 -1.93 7.40
CA VAL A 51 -7.35 -2.98 6.96
C VAL A 51 -7.42 -4.03 8.06
N ARG A 52 -8.63 -4.31 8.50
CA ARG A 52 -8.84 -5.31 9.54
C ARG A 52 -9.81 -6.36 9.02
N ALA A 53 -9.44 -7.62 9.16
CA ALA A 53 -10.29 -8.74 8.75
C ALA A 53 -10.14 -9.85 9.81
N GLY A 54 -11.12 -9.94 10.70
CA GLY A 54 -11.02 -10.86 11.82
C GLY A 54 -9.87 -10.45 12.73
N GLU A 55 -8.95 -11.37 12.94
CA GLU A 55 -7.78 -11.08 13.76
C GLU A 55 -6.61 -10.57 12.94
N ARG A 56 -6.78 -10.49 11.65
CA ARG A 56 -5.71 -10.01 10.77
C ARG A 56 -5.77 -8.51 10.64
N LEU A 57 -4.60 -7.91 10.57
CA LEU A 57 -4.47 -6.47 10.52
C LEU A 57 -3.36 -6.12 9.54
N LEU A 58 -3.63 -5.15 8.70
CA LEU A 58 -2.64 -4.61 7.79
C LEU A 58 -2.70 -3.10 7.90
N THR A 59 -1.57 -2.49 8.18
CA THR A 59 -1.45 -1.04 8.19
C THR A 59 -0.48 -0.65 7.07
N VAL A 60 -0.91 0.27 6.22
CA VAL A 60 -0.07 0.80 5.15
C VAL A 60 0.08 2.29 5.39
N ARG A 61 1.31 2.76 5.40
CA ARG A 61 1.59 4.19 5.54
C ARG A 61 2.41 4.64 4.34
N PHE A 62 2.19 5.88 3.94
CA PHE A 62 2.89 6.46 2.81
C PHE A 62 3.01 7.96 3.01
N ASP A 63 4.24 8.46 2.98
CA ASP A 63 4.49 9.89 3.23
C ASP A 63 4.69 10.70 1.94
N GLY A 64 4.41 10.09 0.80
CA GLY A 64 4.59 10.74 -0.50
C GLY A 64 5.86 10.29 -1.20
N GLU A 65 6.75 9.64 -0.49
CA GLU A 65 8.02 9.20 -1.04
C GLU A 65 8.29 7.76 -0.67
N ARG A 66 8.08 7.42 0.60
CA ARG A 66 8.29 6.09 1.12
C ARG A 66 7.07 5.63 1.87
N GLY A 67 6.90 4.33 1.95
CA GLY A 67 5.84 3.75 2.73
C GLY A 67 6.28 2.49 3.42
N ASN A 68 5.38 1.93 4.21
CA ASN A 68 5.63 0.65 4.82
C ASN A 68 4.32 -0.11 5.01
N PHE A 69 4.45 -1.43 5.04
CA PHE A 69 3.36 -2.33 5.37
C PHE A 69 3.68 -2.96 6.71
N THR A 70 2.72 -2.92 7.63
CA THR A 70 2.87 -3.56 8.93
C THR A 70 1.70 -4.50 9.15
N ARG A 71 1.99 -5.73 9.53
CA ARG A 71 0.97 -6.72 9.82
C ARG A 71 0.79 -6.84 11.33
N GLU A 72 -0.14 -7.68 11.75
CA GLU A 72 -0.38 -7.88 13.17
C GLU A 72 0.86 -8.43 13.87
N THR A 73 1.71 -9.16 13.16
CA THR A 73 2.97 -9.66 13.69
C THR A 73 4.06 -9.52 12.64
N GLY A 74 5.30 -9.46 13.09
CA GLY A 74 6.44 -9.41 12.19
C GLY A 74 6.92 -8.00 11.93
N PRO A 75 8.03 -7.88 11.23
CA PRO A 75 8.60 -6.56 10.93
C PRO A 75 7.85 -5.85 9.83
N ALA A 76 8.01 -4.54 9.81
CA ALA A 76 7.46 -3.72 8.73
C ALA A 76 8.27 -3.96 7.46
N THR A 77 7.58 -3.90 6.31
CA THR A 77 8.21 -3.98 5.01
C THR A 77 8.15 -2.59 4.39
N GLU A 78 9.28 -2.04 4.05
CA GLU A 78 9.33 -0.72 3.44
C GLU A 78 9.15 -0.82 1.93
N PHE A 79 8.58 0.21 1.35
CA PHE A 79 8.42 0.27 -0.10
C PHE A 79 8.54 1.71 -0.58
N THR A 80 8.80 1.85 -1.87
CA THR A 80 8.73 3.14 -2.55
C THR A 80 7.90 2.94 -3.81
N LEU A 81 7.43 4.04 -4.37
CA LEU A 81 6.74 4.03 -5.66
C LEU A 81 7.68 4.66 -6.68
N ASP A 82 7.82 4.02 -7.84
CA ASP A 82 8.66 4.58 -8.88
C ASP A 82 7.84 5.55 -9.73
N GLU A 83 8.48 6.12 -10.74
CA GLU A 83 7.84 7.15 -11.57
C GLU A 83 6.69 6.60 -12.41
N HIS A 84 6.62 5.28 -12.55
CA HIS A 84 5.55 4.63 -13.28
C HIS A 84 4.46 4.09 -12.35
N GLY A 85 4.56 4.39 -11.06
CA GLY A 85 3.57 3.94 -10.08
C GLY A 85 3.71 2.49 -9.67
N ARG A 86 4.86 1.88 -9.97
CA ARG A 86 5.12 0.51 -9.55
C ARG A 86 5.71 0.50 -8.15
N VAL A 87 5.46 -0.57 -7.43
CA VAL A 87 5.90 -0.73 -6.05
C VAL A 87 7.26 -1.41 -6.03
N VAL A 88 8.20 -0.80 -5.34
CA VAL A 88 9.53 -1.38 -5.14
C VAL A 88 9.67 -1.68 -3.66
N LEU A 89 9.74 -2.97 -3.32
CA LEU A 89 9.86 -3.39 -1.94
C LEU A 89 11.33 -3.36 -1.53
N ASN A 90 11.57 -2.90 -0.31
CA ASN A 90 12.91 -2.87 0.23
C ASN A 90 13.07 -4.04 1.21
N ASN A 91 13.88 -4.99 0.81
CA ASN A 91 14.05 -6.23 1.56
C ASN A 91 15.26 -6.22 2.48
N GLY A 92 15.64 -5.07 2.98
CA GLY A 92 16.73 -4.98 3.93
C GLY A 92 18.07 -5.24 3.29
N SER A 93 18.78 -6.25 3.78
CA SER A 93 20.12 -6.54 3.30
C SER A 93 20.15 -7.03 1.87
N GLU A 94 19.03 -7.49 1.35
CA GLU A 94 18.95 -7.93 -0.04
C GLU A 94 18.73 -6.78 -1.01
N GLY A 95 18.45 -5.59 -0.48
CA GLY A 95 18.22 -4.42 -1.30
C GLY A 95 16.83 -4.36 -1.89
N PRO A 96 16.60 -3.43 -2.82
CA PRO A 96 15.27 -3.29 -3.41
C PRO A 96 14.93 -4.45 -4.33
N SER A 97 13.65 -4.81 -4.33
CA SER A 97 13.15 -5.85 -5.22
C SER A 97 12.96 -5.26 -6.62
N ASP A 98 12.66 -6.13 -7.58
CA ASP A 98 12.21 -5.67 -8.88
C ASP A 98 10.90 -4.94 -8.73
N PRO A 99 10.64 -3.90 -9.54
CA PRO A 99 9.36 -3.19 -9.47
C PRO A 99 8.19 -4.11 -9.78
N GLU A 100 7.12 -3.96 -9.02
CA GLU A 100 5.91 -4.76 -9.21
C GLU A 100 4.75 -3.82 -9.50
N GLU A 101 3.83 -4.27 -10.34
CA GLU A 101 2.65 -3.48 -10.63
C GLU A 101 1.83 -3.29 -9.34
N MET A 102 1.30 -2.10 -9.18
CA MET A 102 0.58 -1.74 -7.97
C MET A 102 -0.62 -2.65 -7.73
N ASP A 103 -1.35 -3.01 -8.79
CA ASP A 103 -2.52 -3.85 -8.64
C ASP A 103 -2.15 -5.27 -8.21
N MET A 104 -0.99 -5.77 -8.65
CA MET A 104 -0.51 -7.07 -8.23
C MET A 104 -0.20 -7.10 -6.74
N VAL A 105 0.42 -6.04 -6.25
CA VAL A 105 0.74 -5.93 -4.82
C VAL A 105 -0.53 -5.81 -4.01
N ALA A 106 -1.46 -4.98 -4.45
CA ALA A 106 -2.72 -4.78 -3.74
C ALA A 106 -3.52 -6.09 -3.67
N GLU A 107 -3.57 -6.81 -4.78
CA GLU A 107 -4.29 -8.09 -4.82
C GLU A 107 -3.64 -9.11 -3.88
N ARG A 108 -2.32 -9.17 -3.88
CA ARG A 108 -1.60 -10.10 -3.01
C ARG A 108 -1.84 -9.79 -1.53
N LEU A 109 -1.81 -8.50 -1.17
CA LEU A 109 -2.07 -8.10 0.20
C LEU A 109 -3.51 -8.38 0.61
N ALA A 110 -4.46 -8.13 -0.30
CA ALA A 110 -5.86 -8.41 -0.02
C ALA A 110 -6.08 -9.90 0.18
N ARG A 111 -5.48 -10.71 -0.67
CA ARG A 111 -5.60 -12.17 -0.55
C ARG A 111 -5.03 -12.66 0.78
N GLU A 112 -3.92 -12.09 1.18
CA GLU A 112 -3.26 -12.46 2.42
C GLU A 112 -4.14 -12.13 3.63
N ILE A 113 -4.72 -10.93 3.66
CA ILE A 113 -5.48 -10.51 4.84
C ILE A 113 -6.86 -11.15 4.89
N MET A 114 -7.41 -11.50 3.74
CA MET A 114 -8.74 -12.11 3.68
C MET A 114 -8.70 -13.64 3.73
N ARG A 115 -7.52 -14.20 3.82
CA ARG A 115 -7.35 -15.65 3.84
C ARG A 115 -7.81 -16.32 5.17
#